data_23d9e4d717205f879b7f5897fbb05b01
#
_entry.id   23d9e4d717205f879b7f5897fbb05b01
#
_cell.length_a   1.000
_cell.length_b   1.000
_cell.length_c   1.000
_cell.angle_alpha   90.00
_cell.angle_beta   90.00
_cell.angle_gamma   90.00
#
_symmetry.space_group_name_H-M   'P 1'
#
loop_
_entity.id
_entity.type
_entity.pdbx_description
1 polymer ?
#
loop_
_entity_poly.entity_id
_entity_poly.type
_entity_poly.pdbx_seq_one_letter_code
_entity_poly.pdbx_strand_id
1 'polypeptide(L)'
;MNIKQLLPTLALAATAAFAQQDNLLGIDKGNMNLKAKPGTDFYEYATGGWQKAHPLTPEYSRYSQFDALSDNNNKQIRELIEEIASKNHKQGTLEQKIGSLYKLAMDSVRRNKEDYAPIKPMLAEVMAANSRVAIQYIMAKMHANGISNFFDISCNADIKDAEWNLMQVYQGGLSMGERDYYLENDESTSKIRTAYKQYVKNLFSMTGINAEQAEKNMQAVLDIETKIATVSYSATKLRDIEANYHKMSYAELLSNYPGIDWSTLFLLNGIPAFEHICVGQPEPIHEVEKLLNEAPIDDLKAYLYFKIVDDAANALSDRFRKESFAFYNHTMSGAEQDRPRWKRAVSAVQSALGMAVGRMYVEKYFPESSKQRMIQLVKNLQKALGERIDMQEWMSDETKKQAHDKLNSFYVKIGYPDKWMDYSNLNIVDSLSYYENMMNASK
;
A
#
# COMPACT_ATOMS: atom_id res chain seq x y z
N MET A 1 7.27 55.86 -19.34
CA MET A 1 7.71 54.57 -18.78
C MET A 1 9.18 54.40 -19.13
N ASN A 2 10.05 54.40 -18.17
CA ASN A 2 11.48 54.62 -18.32
C ASN A 2 12.20 53.34 -18.76
N ILE A 3 12.88 53.34 -19.90
CA ILE A 3 13.61 52.22 -20.51
C ILE A 3 14.62 51.56 -19.54
N LYS A 4 15.05 52.27 -18.49
CA LYS A 4 15.99 51.75 -17.48
C LYS A 4 15.35 50.72 -16.47
N GLN A 5 14.01 50.58 -16.44
CA GLN A 5 13.32 49.59 -15.58
C GLN A 5 12.99 48.29 -16.32
N LEU A 6 13.15 48.24 -17.64
CA LEU A 6 12.90 47.05 -18.45
C LEU A 6 14.11 46.12 -18.57
N LEU A 7 15.33 46.67 -18.39
CA LEU A 7 16.57 45.87 -18.52
C LEU A 7 16.78 44.78 -17.43
N PRO A 8 16.50 45.02 -16.14
CA PRO A 8 16.67 43.95 -15.13
C PRO A 8 15.61 42.84 -15.23
N THR A 9 14.41 43.17 -15.71
CA THR A 9 13.33 42.16 -15.87
C THR A 9 13.55 41.23 -17.06
N LEU A 10 14.13 41.76 -18.15
CA LEU A 10 14.55 40.95 -19.31
C LEU A 10 15.77 40.07 -18.99
N ALA A 11 16.73 40.56 -18.18
CA ALA A 11 17.88 39.77 -17.76
C ALA A 11 17.49 38.61 -16.82
N LEU A 12 16.53 38.83 -15.90
CA LEU A 12 15.98 37.73 -15.03
C LEU A 12 15.18 36.73 -15.84
N ALA A 13 14.41 37.18 -16.84
CA ALA A 13 13.66 36.26 -17.72
C ALA A 13 14.60 35.44 -18.62
N ALA A 14 15.69 36.04 -19.10
CA ALA A 14 16.70 35.36 -19.90
C ALA A 14 17.48 34.31 -19.06
N THR A 15 17.85 34.64 -17.82
CA THR A 15 18.54 33.68 -16.94
C THR A 15 17.62 32.52 -16.51
N ALA A 16 16.33 32.75 -16.29
CA ALA A 16 15.35 31.68 -16.03
C ALA A 16 15.13 30.80 -17.28
N ALA A 17 15.12 31.37 -18.46
CA ALA A 17 15.02 30.63 -19.73
C ALA A 17 16.26 29.76 -20.01
N PHE A 18 17.47 30.24 -19.67
CA PHE A 18 18.70 29.46 -19.81
C PHE A 18 18.80 28.34 -18.79
N ALA A 19 18.36 28.55 -17.54
CA ALA A 19 18.29 27.48 -16.51
C ALA A 19 17.27 26.38 -16.89
N GLN A 20 16.17 26.75 -17.57
CA GLN A 20 15.19 25.82 -18.09
C GLN A 20 15.67 25.03 -19.32
N GLN A 21 16.58 25.62 -20.10
CA GLN A 21 17.15 24.99 -21.30
C GLN A 21 18.23 23.95 -20.97
N ASP A 22 18.98 24.12 -19.87
CA ASP A 22 19.94 23.09 -19.37
C ASP A 22 19.22 21.85 -18.82
N ASN A 23 18.03 21.99 -18.23
CA ASN A 23 17.21 20.88 -17.79
C ASN A 23 16.59 20.07 -18.95
N LEU A 24 16.48 20.62 -20.14
CA LEU A 24 15.99 19.92 -21.34
C LEU A 24 16.98 18.89 -21.90
N LEU A 25 18.25 18.96 -21.53
CA LEU A 25 19.29 18.02 -21.97
C LEU A 25 19.37 16.74 -21.16
N GLY A 26 18.52 16.58 -20.12
CA GLY A 26 18.45 15.37 -19.28
C GLY A 26 19.65 15.17 -18.33
N ILE A 27 20.68 16.02 -18.39
CA ILE A 27 21.83 16.01 -17.48
C ILE A 27 21.93 17.36 -16.80
N ASP A 28 21.64 17.40 -15.51
CA ASP A 28 21.87 18.57 -14.67
C ASP A 28 23.26 18.49 -14.04
N LYS A 29 24.17 19.36 -14.54
CA LYS A 29 25.54 19.43 -14.02
C LYS A 29 25.61 19.89 -12.56
N GLY A 30 24.57 20.56 -12.03
CA GLY A 30 24.45 20.90 -10.62
C GLY A 30 24.37 19.68 -9.72
N ASN A 31 23.89 18.55 -10.24
CA ASN A 31 23.85 17.28 -9.52
C ASN A 31 25.21 16.57 -9.44
N MET A 32 26.21 17.02 -10.20
CA MET A 32 27.53 16.40 -10.28
C MET A 32 28.52 17.05 -9.29
N ASN A 33 29.49 16.28 -8.83
CA ASN A 33 30.68 16.77 -8.17
C ASN A 33 31.89 16.70 -9.13
N LEU A 34 32.09 17.75 -9.93
CA LEU A 34 33.15 17.78 -10.92
C LEU A 34 34.59 17.79 -10.34
N LYS A 35 34.73 17.90 -9.00
CA LYS A 35 36.03 17.80 -8.32
C LYS A 35 36.40 16.35 -8.01
N ALA A 36 35.46 15.44 -7.97
CA ALA A 36 35.72 14.01 -7.82
C ALA A 36 36.30 13.44 -9.12
N LYS A 37 37.21 12.45 -8.99
CA LYS A 37 37.81 11.78 -10.15
C LYS A 37 36.91 10.63 -10.57
N PRO A 38 36.31 10.65 -11.80
CA PRO A 38 35.33 9.62 -12.21
C PRO A 38 35.92 8.19 -12.23
N GLY A 39 37.23 8.05 -12.45
CA GLY A 39 37.90 6.76 -12.40
C GLY A 39 38.16 6.22 -10.98
N THR A 40 38.00 7.05 -9.95
CA THR A 40 38.17 6.67 -8.54
C THR A 40 36.82 6.46 -7.85
N ASP A 41 35.90 7.42 -8.01
CA ASP A 41 34.56 7.38 -7.46
C ASP A 41 33.58 8.00 -8.46
N PHE A 42 33.01 7.15 -9.29
CA PHE A 42 32.05 7.60 -10.31
C PHE A 42 30.72 8.03 -9.69
N TYR A 43 30.31 7.40 -8.59
CA TYR A 43 29.06 7.74 -7.90
C TYR A 43 29.11 9.16 -7.33
N GLU A 44 30.18 9.49 -6.59
CA GLU A 44 30.39 10.84 -6.09
C GLU A 44 30.54 11.86 -7.23
N TYR A 45 31.25 11.51 -8.31
CA TYR A 45 31.37 12.37 -9.49
C TYR A 45 30.02 12.69 -10.12
N ALA A 46 29.17 11.68 -10.32
CA ALA A 46 27.90 11.83 -11.02
C ALA A 46 26.78 12.41 -10.15
N THR A 47 26.78 12.17 -8.83
CA THR A 47 25.62 12.47 -7.94
C THR A 47 25.97 13.31 -6.71
N GLY A 48 27.23 13.62 -6.43
CA GLY A 48 27.65 14.29 -5.19
C GLY A 48 27.08 15.69 -4.99
N GLY A 49 26.82 16.44 -6.08
CA GLY A 49 26.11 17.72 -6.02
C GLY A 49 24.66 17.57 -5.59
N TRP A 50 23.96 16.56 -6.12
CA TRP A 50 22.59 16.25 -5.76
C TRP A 50 22.47 15.82 -4.28
N GLN A 51 23.33 14.92 -3.83
CA GLN A 51 23.35 14.45 -2.43
C GLN A 51 23.57 15.62 -1.45
N LYS A 52 24.47 16.53 -1.79
CA LYS A 52 24.73 17.73 -0.98
C LYS A 52 23.51 18.66 -0.92
N ALA A 53 22.78 18.79 -2.02
CA ALA A 53 21.56 19.62 -2.09
C ALA A 53 20.34 18.97 -1.43
N HIS A 54 20.34 17.63 -1.27
CA HIS A 54 19.23 16.85 -0.73
C HIS A 54 19.70 15.95 0.44
N PRO A 55 20.08 16.54 1.58
CA PRO A 55 20.50 15.77 2.75
C PRO A 55 19.34 14.91 3.25
N LEU A 56 19.66 13.71 3.75
CA LEU A 56 18.68 12.82 4.35
C LEU A 56 18.05 13.49 5.57
N THR A 57 16.71 13.57 5.57
CA THR A 57 15.95 14.09 6.71
C THR A 57 15.45 12.96 7.61
N PRO A 58 15.18 13.19 8.91
CA PRO A 58 14.82 12.14 9.87
C PRO A 58 13.54 11.35 9.52
N GLU A 59 12.69 11.89 8.64
CA GLU A 59 11.47 11.19 8.17
C GLU A 59 11.73 10.10 7.12
N TYR A 60 12.95 10.04 6.60
CA TYR A 60 13.36 9.07 5.56
C TYR A 60 14.57 8.25 6.02
N SER A 61 14.53 6.94 5.79
CA SER A 61 15.70 6.05 5.94
C SER A 61 16.58 6.04 4.69
N ARG A 62 16.05 6.48 3.56
CA ARG A 62 16.74 6.70 2.28
C ARG A 62 16.05 7.85 1.54
N TYR A 63 16.79 8.54 0.67
CA TYR A 63 16.22 9.61 -0.14
C TYR A 63 16.80 9.58 -1.55
N SER A 64 15.96 9.61 -2.55
CA SER A 64 16.30 9.52 -3.96
C SER A 64 15.58 10.60 -4.78
N GLN A 65 15.87 10.68 -6.07
CA GLN A 65 15.14 11.56 -6.98
C GLN A 65 13.64 11.24 -7.03
N PHE A 66 13.26 9.96 -6.83
CA PHE A 66 11.85 9.58 -6.76
C PHE A 66 11.16 10.13 -5.50
N ASP A 67 11.87 10.17 -4.38
CA ASP A 67 11.34 10.75 -3.14
C ASP A 67 11.19 12.26 -3.27
N ALA A 68 12.15 12.95 -3.89
CA ALA A 68 12.06 14.38 -4.18
C ALA A 68 10.87 14.71 -5.11
N LEU A 69 10.64 13.87 -6.12
CA LEU A 69 9.48 13.99 -7.02
C LEU A 69 8.17 13.76 -6.27
N SER A 70 8.12 12.71 -5.43
CA SER A 70 6.97 12.39 -4.59
C SER A 70 6.65 13.51 -3.60
N ASP A 71 7.66 14.09 -2.95
CA ASP A 71 7.49 15.24 -2.06
C ASP A 71 6.92 16.47 -2.78
N ASN A 72 7.39 16.75 -4.00
CA ASN A 72 6.85 17.83 -4.80
C ASN A 72 5.39 17.57 -5.20
N ASN A 73 5.07 16.36 -5.67
CA ASN A 73 3.70 15.97 -5.99
C ASN A 73 2.79 16.08 -4.76
N ASN A 74 3.25 15.63 -3.60
CA ASN A 74 2.48 15.74 -2.36
C ASN A 74 2.19 17.20 -1.96
N LYS A 75 3.10 18.13 -2.21
CA LYS A 75 2.86 19.57 -2.01
C LYS A 75 1.78 20.10 -2.94
N GLN A 76 1.85 19.76 -4.24
CA GLN A 76 0.85 20.16 -5.23
C GLN A 76 -0.54 19.57 -4.89
N ILE A 77 -0.60 18.30 -4.52
CA ILE A 77 -1.85 17.63 -4.12
C ILE A 77 -2.38 18.23 -2.83
N ARG A 78 -1.51 18.56 -1.85
CA ARG A 78 -1.90 19.26 -0.63
C ARG A 78 -2.60 20.58 -0.95
N GLU A 79 -2.04 21.40 -1.83
CA GLU A 79 -2.64 22.68 -2.24
C GLU A 79 -4.05 22.49 -2.80
N LEU A 80 -4.25 21.48 -3.67
CA LEU A 80 -5.57 21.13 -4.21
C LEU A 80 -6.56 20.72 -3.11
N ILE A 81 -6.14 19.83 -2.22
CA ILE A 81 -6.99 19.32 -1.13
C ILE A 81 -7.34 20.44 -0.14
N GLU A 82 -6.37 21.28 0.26
CA GLU A 82 -6.58 22.39 1.18
C GLU A 82 -7.49 23.47 0.57
N GLU A 83 -7.37 23.75 -0.72
CA GLU A 83 -8.29 24.64 -1.42
C GLU A 83 -9.74 24.14 -1.32
N ILE A 84 -9.97 22.84 -1.54
CA ILE A 84 -11.28 22.21 -1.40
C ILE A 84 -11.74 22.24 0.06
N ALA A 85 -10.89 21.81 0.98
CA ALA A 85 -11.23 21.74 2.40
C ALA A 85 -11.55 23.12 3.02
N SER A 86 -11.06 24.22 2.42
CA SER A 86 -11.36 25.57 2.86
C SER A 86 -12.79 26.05 2.53
N LYS A 87 -13.50 25.35 1.64
CA LYS A 87 -14.83 25.72 1.14
C LYS A 87 -15.91 24.78 1.70
N ASN A 88 -17.17 25.25 1.67
CA ASN A 88 -18.31 24.39 1.97
C ASN A 88 -18.81 23.75 0.69
N HIS A 89 -19.03 22.46 0.72
CA HIS A 89 -19.52 21.66 -0.40
C HIS A 89 -20.80 20.93 -0.03
N LYS A 90 -21.65 20.67 -1.05
CA LYS A 90 -22.88 19.91 -0.87
C LYS A 90 -22.54 18.47 -0.46
N GLN A 91 -23.25 17.96 0.54
CA GLN A 91 -23.11 16.57 1.00
C GLN A 91 -23.22 15.57 -0.18
N GLY A 92 -22.31 14.61 -0.24
CA GLY A 92 -22.24 13.56 -1.24
C GLY A 92 -21.43 13.90 -2.49
N THR A 93 -20.98 15.19 -2.66
CA THR A 93 -20.05 15.54 -3.76
C THR A 93 -18.62 15.03 -3.48
N LEU A 94 -17.80 14.89 -4.53
CA LEU A 94 -16.41 14.48 -4.40
C LEU A 94 -15.61 15.47 -3.55
N GLU A 95 -15.85 16.77 -3.73
CA GLU A 95 -15.18 17.83 -2.99
C GLU A 95 -15.53 17.76 -1.50
N GLN A 96 -16.78 17.45 -1.16
CA GLN A 96 -17.16 17.24 0.26
C GLN A 96 -16.42 16.02 0.83
N LYS A 97 -16.40 14.89 0.13
CA LYS A 97 -15.73 13.67 0.61
C LYS A 97 -14.23 13.90 0.82
N ILE A 98 -13.55 14.53 -0.13
CA ILE A 98 -12.13 14.89 -0.04
C ILE A 98 -11.87 15.83 1.13
N GLY A 99 -12.64 16.93 1.22
CA GLY A 99 -12.48 17.95 2.27
C GLY A 99 -12.75 17.40 3.66
N SER A 100 -13.82 16.61 3.83
CA SER A 100 -14.18 15.98 5.10
C SER A 100 -13.11 14.98 5.57
N LEU A 101 -12.66 14.09 4.68
CA LEU A 101 -11.64 13.12 5.04
C LEU A 101 -10.33 13.79 5.44
N TYR A 102 -9.91 14.83 4.71
CA TYR A 102 -8.71 15.59 5.06
C TYR A 102 -8.84 16.28 6.43
N LYS A 103 -9.97 16.96 6.70
CA LYS A 103 -10.22 17.61 7.98
C LYS A 103 -10.19 16.60 9.13
N LEU A 104 -10.84 15.46 9.00
CA LEU A 104 -10.84 14.38 9.99
C LEU A 104 -9.43 13.82 10.24
N ALA A 105 -8.63 13.62 9.18
CA ALA A 105 -7.24 13.18 9.30
C ALA A 105 -6.34 14.19 10.01
N MET A 106 -6.62 15.49 9.84
CA MET A 106 -5.89 16.60 10.49
C MET A 106 -6.34 16.86 11.94
N ASP A 107 -7.57 16.47 12.33
CA ASP A 107 -8.15 16.74 13.66
C ASP A 107 -7.59 15.79 14.73
N SER A 108 -6.42 16.13 15.26
CA SER A 108 -5.82 15.38 16.38
C SER A 108 -6.59 15.53 17.68
N VAL A 109 -7.26 16.64 17.90
CA VAL A 109 -8.00 16.88 19.15
C VAL A 109 -9.15 15.89 19.25
N ARG A 110 -9.95 15.78 18.20
CA ARG A 110 -11.05 14.83 18.13
C ARG A 110 -10.54 13.38 18.22
N ARG A 111 -9.54 13.01 17.43
CA ARG A 111 -8.96 11.67 17.45
C ARG A 111 -8.39 11.27 18.80
N ASN A 112 -7.72 12.19 19.49
CA ASN A 112 -7.20 11.92 20.83
C ASN A 112 -8.31 11.80 21.89
N LYS A 113 -9.43 12.51 21.72
CA LYS A 113 -10.61 12.36 22.58
C LYS A 113 -11.36 11.05 22.32
N GLU A 114 -11.50 10.65 21.07
CA GLU A 114 -12.12 9.37 20.69
C GLU A 114 -11.26 8.17 21.08
N ASP A 115 -9.93 8.32 21.07
CA ASP A 115 -8.94 7.31 21.41
C ASP A 115 -9.14 6.02 20.61
N TYR A 116 -9.45 4.87 21.25
CA TYR A 116 -9.81 3.61 20.59
C TYR A 116 -11.33 3.33 20.59
N ALA A 117 -12.15 4.30 20.96
CA ALA A 117 -13.61 4.14 20.96
C ALA A 117 -14.19 3.63 19.63
N PRO A 118 -13.68 4.05 18.43
CA PRO A 118 -14.22 3.59 17.17
C PRO A 118 -14.14 2.08 16.94
N ILE A 119 -13.17 1.40 17.54
CA ILE A 119 -12.98 -0.06 17.38
C ILE A 119 -13.58 -0.89 18.52
N LYS A 120 -14.04 -0.27 19.61
CA LYS A 120 -14.62 -0.99 20.77
C LYS A 120 -15.72 -1.99 20.41
N PRO A 121 -16.66 -1.69 19.49
CA PRO A 121 -17.69 -2.65 19.11
C PRO A 121 -17.10 -3.93 18.51
N MET A 122 -16.10 -3.83 17.64
CA MET A 122 -15.43 -4.99 17.04
C MET A 122 -14.65 -5.80 18.08
N LEU A 123 -13.94 -5.10 18.98
CA LEU A 123 -13.22 -5.76 20.07
C LEU A 123 -14.16 -6.49 21.02
N ALA A 124 -15.32 -5.92 21.34
CA ALA A 124 -16.34 -6.58 22.15
C ALA A 124 -16.92 -7.82 21.48
N GLU A 125 -17.14 -7.79 20.16
CA GLU A 125 -17.58 -8.93 19.36
C GLU A 125 -16.56 -10.10 19.42
N VAL A 126 -15.28 -9.79 19.24
CA VAL A 126 -14.20 -10.78 19.38
C VAL A 126 -14.20 -11.40 20.80
N MET A 127 -14.29 -10.56 21.83
CA MET A 127 -14.29 -11.05 23.23
C MET A 127 -15.50 -11.92 23.57
N ALA A 128 -16.65 -11.66 22.93
CA ALA A 128 -17.87 -12.45 23.12
C ALA A 128 -17.86 -13.81 22.37
N ALA A 129 -16.94 -14.01 21.42
CA ALA A 129 -16.84 -15.25 20.67
C ALA A 129 -16.53 -16.44 21.59
N ASN A 130 -17.36 -17.48 21.53
CA ASN A 130 -17.25 -18.69 22.38
C ASN A 130 -17.27 -20.00 21.58
N SER A 131 -17.20 -19.90 20.26
CA SER A 131 -17.20 -21.06 19.35
C SER A 131 -16.35 -20.79 18.12
N ARG A 132 -15.91 -21.86 17.46
CA ARG A 132 -15.15 -21.76 16.20
C ARG A 132 -15.96 -21.13 15.08
N VAL A 133 -17.26 -21.36 15.04
CA VAL A 133 -18.18 -20.71 14.09
C VAL A 133 -18.18 -19.21 14.30
N ALA A 134 -18.23 -18.71 15.55
CA ALA A 134 -18.15 -17.28 15.84
C ALA A 134 -16.79 -16.69 15.44
N ILE A 135 -15.69 -17.40 15.67
CA ILE A 135 -14.33 -16.98 15.24
C ILE A 135 -14.28 -16.84 13.72
N GLN A 136 -14.76 -17.84 12.97
CA GLN A 136 -14.74 -17.80 11.49
C GLN A 136 -15.67 -16.72 10.93
N TYR A 137 -16.82 -16.48 11.57
CA TYR A 137 -17.69 -15.36 11.21
C TYR A 137 -16.99 -14.00 11.39
N ILE A 138 -16.30 -13.80 12.53
CA ILE A 138 -15.54 -12.56 12.79
C ILE A 138 -14.39 -12.42 11.78
N MET A 139 -13.65 -13.50 11.49
CA MET A 139 -12.61 -13.53 10.47
C MET A 139 -13.15 -13.04 9.11
N ALA A 140 -14.27 -13.59 8.67
CA ALA A 140 -14.92 -13.22 7.41
C ALA A 140 -15.39 -11.76 7.41
N LYS A 141 -15.93 -11.29 8.53
CA LYS A 141 -16.35 -9.88 8.70
C LYS A 141 -15.17 -8.92 8.71
N MET A 142 -14.01 -9.32 9.25
CA MET A 142 -12.78 -8.53 9.18
C MET A 142 -12.33 -8.37 7.74
N HIS A 143 -12.31 -9.43 6.94
CA HIS A 143 -12.03 -9.33 5.49
C HIS A 143 -12.98 -8.36 4.78
N ALA A 144 -14.28 -8.46 5.05
CA ALA A 144 -15.29 -7.55 4.48
C ALA A 144 -15.10 -6.07 4.87
N ASN A 145 -14.35 -5.80 5.94
CA ASN A 145 -13.97 -4.47 6.37
C ASN A 145 -12.54 -4.07 5.95
N GLY A 146 -11.86 -4.87 5.13
CA GLY A 146 -10.50 -4.62 4.68
C GLY A 146 -9.41 -4.89 5.71
N ILE A 147 -9.74 -5.61 6.81
CA ILE A 147 -8.78 -5.95 7.86
C ILE A 147 -8.18 -7.33 7.55
N SER A 148 -6.93 -7.36 7.14
CA SER A 148 -6.18 -8.61 6.88
C SER A 148 -6.04 -9.43 8.15
N ASN A 149 -6.17 -10.76 8.00
CA ASN A 149 -5.99 -11.70 9.11
C ASN A 149 -5.31 -12.99 8.61
N PHE A 150 -5.78 -14.17 8.87
CA PHE A 150 -5.10 -15.44 8.62
C PHE A 150 -4.58 -15.66 7.19
N PHE A 151 -5.25 -15.15 6.17
CA PHE A 151 -4.88 -15.21 4.75
C PHE A 151 -5.47 -14.01 4.01
N ASP A 152 -5.10 -13.81 2.76
CA ASP A 152 -5.64 -12.74 1.93
C ASP A 152 -6.47 -13.31 0.76
N ILE A 153 -7.50 -12.56 0.36
CA ILE A 153 -8.34 -12.86 -0.80
C ILE A 153 -8.31 -11.70 -1.78
N SER A 154 -8.32 -12.02 -3.07
CA SER A 154 -8.40 -11.01 -4.12
C SER A 154 -9.08 -11.56 -5.37
N CYS A 155 -9.45 -10.68 -6.29
CA CYS A 155 -9.92 -11.05 -7.63
C CYS A 155 -9.06 -10.31 -8.64
N ASN A 156 -8.31 -11.06 -9.46
CA ASN A 156 -7.43 -10.53 -10.49
C ASN A 156 -7.58 -11.32 -11.78
N ALA A 157 -7.04 -10.79 -12.88
CA ALA A 157 -6.96 -11.55 -14.12
C ALA A 157 -6.23 -12.90 -13.89
N ASP A 158 -6.76 -13.98 -14.44
CA ASP A 158 -6.09 -15.27 -14.43
C ASP A 158 -4.77 -15.15 -15.21
N ILE A 159 -3.65 -15.51 -14.58
CA ILE A 159 -2.32 -15.41 -15.18
C ILE A 159 -2.11 -16.34 -16.39
N LYS A 160 -2.91 -17.39 -16.52
CA LYS A 160 -2.88 -18.31 -17.66
C LYS A 160 -3.96 -18.03 -18.69
N ASP A 161 -4.96 -17.22 -18.35
CA ASP A 161 -6.03 -16.80 -19.26
C ASP A 161 -6.55 -15.41 -18.86
N ALA A 162 -5.85 -14.37 -19.29
CA ALA A 162 -6.11 -12.98 -18.90
C ALA A 162 -7.46 -12.40 -19.38
N GLU A 163 -8.25 -13.16 -20.17
CA GLU A 163 -9.62 -12.77 -20.54
C GLU A 163 -10.62 -12.97 -19.38
N TRP A 164 -10.24 -13.75 -18.37
CA TRP A 164 -11.06 -14.05 -17.20
C TRP A 164 -10.46 -13.47 -15.91
N ASN A 165 -11.31 -13.05 -15.02
CA ASN A 165 -10.95 -12.77 -13.64
C ASN A 165 -11.08 -14.05 -12.81
N LEU A 166 -10.11 -14.28 -11.95
CA LEU A 166 -10.05 -15.45 -11.09
C LEU A 166 -9.99 -15.01 -9.62
N MET A 167 -10.84 -15.60 -8.79
CA MET A 167 -10.69 -15.48 -7.34
C MET A 167 -9.39 -16.14 -6.89
N GLN A 168 -8.72 -15.52 -5.94
CA GLN A 168 -7.43 -15.96 -5.47
C GLN A 168 -7.38 -15.90 -3.94
N VAL A 169 -6.77 -16.92 -3.35
CA VAL A 169 -6.45 -17.00 -1.92
C VAL A 169 -4.94 -17.09 -1.78
N TYR A 170 -4.36 -16.23 -0.96
CA TYR A 170 -2.92 -16.16 -0.74
C TYR A 170 -2.58 -16.33 0.74
N GLN A 171 -1.36 -16.80 0.99
CA GLN A 171 -0.80 -16.73 2.34
C GLN A 171 -0.85 -15.31 2.88
N GLY A 172 -1.17 -15.17 4.16
CA GLY A 172 -1.26 -13.91 4.89
C GLY A 172 -1.04 -14.12 6.37
N GLY A 173 -1.55 -13.22 7.19
CA GLY A 173 -1.59 -13.37 8.64
C GLY A 173 -0.35 -12.93 9.40
N LEU A 174 0.78 -12.70 8.74
CA LEU A 174 2.05 -12.30 9.36
C LEU A 174 2.14 -10.78 9.50
N SER A 175 2.12 -10.26 10.72
CA SER A 175 2.17 -8.81 10.96
C SER A 175 3.54 -8.19 10.68
N MET A 176 4.64 -8.95 10.80
CA MET A 176 5.96 -8.54 10.37
C MET A 176 6.20 -8.70 8.86
N GLY A 177 5.22 -9.23 8.11
CA GLY A 177 5.23 -9.39 6.65
C GLY A 177 5.95 -10.65 6.19
N GLU A 178 7.24 -10.76 6.39
CA GLU A 178 8.06 -11.88 5.91
C GLU A 178 8.23 -12.98 6.97
N ARG A 179 8.19 -14.26 6.53
CA ARG A 179 8.38 -15.42 7.40
C ARG A 179 9.71 -15.40 8.16
N ASP A 180 10.75 -14.87 7.53
CA ASP A 180 12.11 -14.90 8.05
C ASP A 180 12.24 -14.11 9.36
N TYR A 181 11.43 -13.07 9.59
CA TYR A 181 11.37 -12.36 10.87
C TYR A 181 10.95 -13.24 12.05
N TYR A 182 10.21 -14.32 11.80
CA TYR A 182 9.79 -15.28 12.83
C TYR A 182 10.77 -16.43 13.03
N LEU A 183 11.50 -16.83 11.98
CA LEU A 183 12.25 -18.09 11.93
C LEU A 183 13.77 -17.90 12.05
N GLU A 184 14.31 -16.82 11.49
CA GLU A 184 15.75 -16.57 11.52
C GLU A 184 16.21 -16.06 12.89
N ASN A 185 17.46 -16.37 13.25
CA ASN A 185 18.02 -16.08 14.58
C ASN A 185 19.27 -15.18 14.53
N ASP A 186 19.48 -14.47 13.43
CA ASP A 186 20.49 -13.43 13.37
C ASP A 186 20.17 -12.26 14.34
N GLU A 187 21.17 -11.43 14.63
CA GLU A 187 21.04 -10.35 15.59
C GLU A 187 19.98 -9.32 15.21
N SER A 188 19.88 -8.96 13.92
CA SER A 188 18.92 -7.97 13.42
C SER A 188 17.48 -8.47 13.57
N THR A 189 17.22 -9.67 13.09
CA THR A 189 15.89 -10.31 13.16
C THR A 189 15.45 -10.55 14.60
N SER A 190 16.38 -10.95 15.48
CA SER A 190 16.12 -11.14 16.90
C SER A 190 15.75 -9.83 17.62
N LYS A 191 16.39 -8.71 17.27
CA LYS A 191 16.04 -7.38 17.78
C LYS A 191 14.63 -6.95 17.31
N ILE A 192 14.32 -7.14 16.03
CA ILE A 192 12.99 -6.84 15.48
C ILE A 192 11.91 -7.66 16.17
N ARG A 193 12.12 -8.97 16.36
CA ARG A 193 11.18 -9.87 17.06
C ARG A 193 10.97 -9.47 18.52
N THR A 194 12.01 -9.02 19.20
CA THR A 194 11.92 -8.50 20.57
C THR A 194 11.07 -7.22 20.64
N ALA A 195 11.30 -6.30 19.71
CA ALA A 195 10.50 -5.07 19.60
C ALA A 195 9.05 -5.38 19.23
N TYR A 196 8.81 -6.37 18.36
CA TYR A 196 7.47 -6.83 18.00
C TYR A 196 6.68 -7.35 19.21
N LYS A 197 7.28 -8.21 20.04
CA LYS A 197 6.65 -8.69 21.28
C LYS A 197 6.22 -7.52 22.18
N GLN A 198 7.07 -6.54 22.33
CA GLN A 198 6.76 -5.36 23.14
C GLN A 198 5.63 -4.53 22.51
N TYR A 199 5.64 -4.35 21.19
CA TYR A 199 4.60 -3.66 20.43
C TYR A 199 3.23 -4.33 20.64
N VAL A 200 3.13 -5.64 20.42
CA VAL A 200 1.88 -6.40 20.60
C VAL A 200 1.35 -6.25 22.02
N LYS A 201 2.22 -6.43 23.03
CA LYS A 201 1.88 -6.27 24.44
C LYS A 201 1.38 -4.86 24.77
N ASN A 202 2.03 -3.83 24.22
CA ASN A 202 1.63 -2.44 24.40
C ASN A 202 0.23 -2.18 23.84
N LEU A 203 -0.09 -2.68 22.64
CA LEU A 203 -1.41 -2.51 22.03
C LEU A 203 -2.52 -3.13 22.91
N PHE A 204 -2.31 -4.33 23.47
CA PHE A 204 -3.27 -4.90 24.42
C PHE A 204 -3.43 -4.04 25.67
N SER A 205 -2.33 -3.57 26.24
CA SER A 205 -2.37 -2.71 27.46
C SER A 205 -3.07 -1.38 27.18
N MET A 206 -2.87 -0.80 26.01
CA MET A 206 -3.49 0.47 25.59
C MET A 206 -5.01 0.37 25.40
N THR A 207 -5.53 -0.84 25.20
CA THR A 207 -6.97 -1.10 25.14
C THR A 207 -7.57 -1.56 26.48
N GLY A 208 -6.79 -1.50 27.56
CA GLY A 208 -7.25 -1.76 28.93
C GLY A 208 -7.08 -3.22 29.39
N ILE A 209 -6.42 -4.08 28.61
CA ILE A 209 -6.04 -5.43 29.03
C ILE A 209 -4.94 -5.31 30.08
N ASN A 210 -5.08 -6.02 31.23
CA ASN A 210 -4.05 -6.00 32.27
C ASN A 210 -2.73 -6.66 31.81
N ALA A 211 -1.64 -6.34 32.50
CA ALA A 211 -0.30 -6.72 32.08
C ALA A 211 -0.09 -8.24 31.95
N GLU A 212 -0.65 -9.04 32.86
CA GLU A 212 -0.55 -10.50 32.83
C GLU A 212 -1.27 -11.09 31.61
N GLN A 213 -2.49 -10.62 31.34
CA GLN A 213 -3.26 -11.08 30.19
C GLN A 213 -2.67 -10.55 28.87
N ALA A 214 -2.12 -9.33 28.86
CA ALA A 214 -1.44 -8.78 27.69
C ALA A 214 -0.20 -9.62 27.31
N GLU A 215 0.56 -10.12 28.30
CA GLU A 215 1.68 -11.05 28.06
C GLU A 215 1.21 -12.38 27.47
N LYS A 216 0.14 -12.98 28.02
CA LYS A 216 -0.45 -14.22 27.49
C LYS A 216 -0.95 -14.03 26.06
N ASN A 217 -1.67 -12.94 25.81
CA ASN A 217 -2.21 -12.64 24.49
C ASN A 217 -1.09 -12.39 23.47
N MET A 218 -0.03 -11.68 23.85
CA MET A 218 1.14 -11.48 23.01
C MET A 218 1.77 -12.81 22.61
N GLN A 219 1.93 -13.74 23.58
CA GLN A 219 2.50 -15.04 23.27
C GLN A 219 1.59 -15.84 22.33
N ALA A 220 0.28 -15.82 22.53
CA ALA A 220 -0.70 -16.48 21.65
C ALA A 220 -0.63 -15.93 20.20
N VAL A 221 -0.53 -14.60 20.03
CA VAL A 221 -0.33 -13.96 18.71
C VAL A 221 0.95 -14.47 18.06
N LEU A 222 2.07 -14.43 18.79
CA LEU A 222 3.36 -14.85 18.26
C LEU A 222 3.37 -16.34 17.88
N ASP A 223 2.75 -17.20 18.69
CA ASP A 223 2.67 -18.65 18.45
C ASP A 223 1.84 -18.96 17.19
N ILE A 224 0.71 -18.27 16.98
CA ILE A 224 -0.11 -18.40 15.77
C ILE A 224 0.69 -17.96 14.55
N GLU A 225 1.27 -16.76 14.60
CA GLU A 225 2.03 -16.21 13.47
C GLU A 225 3.27 -17.05 13.16
N THR A 226 3.96 -17.60 14.17
CA THR A 226 5.11 -18.49 13.97
C THR A 226 4.71 -19.80 13.29
N LYS A 227 3.56 -20.39 13.64
CA LYS A 227 3.04 -21.58 12.95
C LYS A 227 2.75 -21.29 11.49
N ILE A 228 2.08 -20.18 11.19
CA ILE A 228 1.85 -19.73 9.81
C ILE A 228 3.18 -19.49 9.08
N ALA A 229 4.13 -18.78 9.70
CA ALA A 229 5.44 -18.48 9.13
C ALA A 229 6.23 -19.75 8.75
N THR A 230 6.13 -20.80 9.57
CA THR A 230 6.84 -22.06 9.34
C THR A 230 6.51 -22.69 7.99
N VAL A 231 5.27 -22.59 7.55
CA VAL A 231 4.79 -23.15 6.28
C VAL A 231 4.69 -22.11 5.15
N SER A 232 4.79 -20.82 5.47
CA SER A 232 4.72 -19.75 4.47
C SER A 232 5.85 -19.85 3.46
N TYR A 233 5.59 -19.48 2.22
CA TYR A 233 6.58 -19.41 1.16
C TYR A 233 7.51 -18.21 1.38
N SER A 234 8.79 -18.40 1.09
CA SER A 234 9.77 -17.32 1.09
C SER A 234 9.50 -16.30 -0.01
N ALA A 235 10.01 -15.06 0.15
CA ALA A 235 9.92 -14.02 -0.87
C ALA A 235 10.42 -14.48 -2.26
N THR A 236 11.42 -15.37 -2.30
CA THR A 236 11.91 -15.97 -3.55
C THR A 236 10.90 -16.93 -4.15
N LYS A 237 10.32 -17.84 -3.35
CA LYS A 237 9.33 -18.83 -3.84
C LYS A 237 8.03 -18.14 -4.30
N LEU A 238 7.63 -17.03 -3.67
CA LEU A 238 6.47 -16.24 -4.09
C LEU A 238 6.60 -15.60 -5.48
N ARG A 239 7.82 -15.48 -6.02
CA ARG A 239 8.07 -14.97 -7.38
C ARG A 239 7.94 -16.03 -8.46
N ASP A 240 7.89 -17.30 -8.08
CA ASP A 240 7.71 -18.42 -9.02
C ASP A 240 6.22 -18.56 -9.35
N ILE A 241 5.82 -18.08 -10.53
CA ILE A 241 4.42 -18.05 -10.97
C ILE A 241 3.82 -19.47 -11.01
N GLU A 242 4.56 -20.47 -11.50
CA GLU A 242 4.06 -21.84 -11.59
C GLU A 242 3.90 -22.48 -10.20
N ALA A 243 4.83 -22.23 -9.29
CA ALA A 243 4.76 -22.71 -7.91
C ALA A 243 3.64 -22.06 -7.08
N ASN A 244 3.04 -20.98 -7.57
CA ASN A 244 1.96 -20.24 -6.92
C ASN A 244 0.63 -20.29 -7.68
N TYR A 245 0.47 -21.21 -8.63
CA TYR A 245 -0.74 -21.36 -9.44
C TYR A 245 -1.41 -22.72 -9.23
N HIS A 246 -2.40 -22.77 -8.35
CA HIS A 246 -3.17 -23.98 -8.05
C HIS A 246 -4.66 -23.67 -8.28
N LYS A 247 -5.04 -23.59 -9.57
CA LYS A 247 -6.44 -23.39 -9.98
C LYS A 247 -7.23 -24.67 -9.70
N MET A 248 -8.38 -24.50 -9.06
CA MET A 248 -9.31 -25.59 -8.73
C MET A 248 -10.75 -25.11 -8.85
N SER A 249 -11.69 -26.06 -8.92
CA SER A 249 -13.11 -25.74 -8.84
C SER A 249 -13.52 -25.35 -7.41
N TYR A 250 -14.66 -24.68 -7.28
CA TYR A 250 -15.24 -24.37 -5.96
C TYR A 250 -15.52 -25.65 -5.14
N ALA A 251 -15.95 -26.74 -5.78
CA ALA A 251 -16.18 -28.02 -5.12
C ALA A 251 -14.87 -28.63 -4.58
N GLU A 252 -13.77 -28.54 -5.32
CA GLU A 252 -12.45 -28.96 -4.85
C GLU A 252 -11.95 -28.10 -3.71
N LEU A 253 -12.18 -26.78 -3.72
CA LEU A 253 -11.86 -25.91 -2.58
C LEU A 253 -12.53 -26.40 -1.29
N LEU A 254 -13.85 -26.68 -1.33
CA LEU A 254 -14.59 -27.18 -0.19
C LEU A 254 -14.11 -28.56 0.27
N SER A 255 -13.68 -29.41 -0.65
CA SER A 255 -13.15 -30.74 -0.33
C SER A 255 -11.73 -30.68 0.24
N ASN A 256 -10.88 -29.80 -0.28
CA ASN A 256 -9.48 -29.68 0.13
C ASN A 256 -9.31 -28.92 1.45
N TYR A 257 -10.22 -27.98 1.75
CA TYR A 257 -10.16 -27.14 2.95
C TYR A 257 -11.52 -27.11 3.66
N PRO A 258 -12.04 -28.28 4.13
CA PRO A 258 -13.39 -28.40 4.70
C PRO A 258 -13.55 -27.69 6.06
N GLY A 259 -12.45 -27.38 6.74
CA GLY A 259 -12.45 -26.73 8.05
C GLY A 259 -12.56 -25.22 8.00
N ILE A 260 -12.60 -24.61 6.80
CA ILE A 260 -12.81 -23.15 6.61
C ILE A 260 -14.22 -22.91 6.09
N ASP A 261 -14.96 -21.99 6.73
CA ASP A 261 -16.30 -21.59 6.28
C ASP A 261 -16.22 -20.60 5.09
N TRP A 262 -15.88 -21.14 3.92
CA TRP A 262 -15.78 -20.38 2.67
C TRP A 262 -17.09 -19.70 2.28
N SER A 263 -18.21 -20.33 2.58
CA SER A 263 -19.53 -19.80 2.23
C SER A 263 -19.83 -18.50 2.97
N THR A 264 -19.60 -18.47 4.27
CA THR A 264 -19.72 -17.24 5.08
C THR A 264 -18.70 -16.18 4.65
N LEU A 265 -17.46 -16.59 4.37
CA LEU A 265 -16.42 -15.66 3.90
C LEU A 265 -16.85 -14.95 2.62
N PHE A 266 -17.23 -15.69 1.59
CA PHE A 266 -17.60 -15.10 0.30
C PHE A 266 -18.91 -14.31 0.36
N LEU A 267 -19.89 -14.78 1.14
CA LEU A 267 -21.16 -14.09 1.35
C LEU A 267 -20.94 -12.70 1.98
N LEU A 268 -20.17 -12.62 3.07
CA LEU A 268 -19.95 -11.35 3.79
C LEU A 268 -19.10 -10.37 2.98
N ASN A 269 -18.22 -10.89 2.11
CA ASN A 269 -17.41 -10.07 1.21
C ASN A 269 -18.16 -9.68 -0.08
N GLY A 270 -19.44 -10.05 -0.23
CA GLY A 270 -20.22 -9.70 -1.41
C GLY A 270 -19.72 -10.37 -2.70
N ILE A 271 -18.98 -11.46 -2.58
CA ILE A 271 -18.39 -12.18 -3.72
C ILE A 271 -19.48 -13.03 -4.36
N PRO A 272 -19.82 -12.81 -5.65
CA PRO A 272 -20.82 -13.62 -6.35
C PRO A 272 -20.34 -15.06 -6.54
N ALA A 273 -21.27 -15.96 -6.93
CA ALA A 273 -20.92 -17.33 -7.26
C ALA A 273 -19.89 -17.38 -8.41
N PHE A 274 -18.89 -18.24 -8.28
CA PHE A 274 -17.85 -18.46 -9.27
C PHE A 274 -17.57 -19.97 -9.41
N GLU A 275 -16.96 -20.37 -10.53
CA GLU A 275 -16.67 -21.77 -10.82
C GLU A 275 -15.28 -22.20 -10.35
N HIS A 276 -14.31 -21.30 -10.48
CA HIS A 276 -12.91 -21.60 -10.22
C HIS A 276 -12.26 -20.55 -9.30
N ILE A 277 -11.26 -21.03 -8.56
CA ILE A 277 -10.43 -20.23 -7.65
C ILE A 277 -8.98 -20.70 -7.75
N CYS A 278 -8.03 -19.83 -7.47
CA CYS A 278 -6.63 -20.19 -7.32
C CYS A 278 -6.21 -20.08 -5.85
N VAL A 279 -5.68 -21.14 -5.29
CA VAL A 279 -5.02 -21.12 -3.98
C VAL A 279 -3.52 -21.00 -4.23
N GLY A 280 -2.96 -19.80 -4.02
CA GLY A 280 -1.57 -19.52 -4.36
C GLY A 280 -0.57 -20.37 -3.58
N GLN A 281 -0.80 -20.54 -2.28
CA GLN A 281 0.09 -21.28 -1.38
C GLN A 281 -0.75 -22.27 -0.54
N PRO A 282 -0.86 -23.54 -0.97
CA PRO A 282 -1.68 -24.54 -0.30
C PRO A 282 -1.30 -24.83 1.16
N GLU A 283 -0.01 -24.97 1.47
CA GLU A 283 0.46 -25.36 2.79
C GLU A 283 0.12 -24.31 3.87
N PRO A 284 0.31 -23.00 3.68
CA PRO A 284 -0.18 -21.97 4.60
C PRO A 284 -1.69 -22.02 4.84
N ILE A 285 -2.51 -22.28 3.81
CA ILE A 285 -3.97 -22.34 3.97
C ILE A 285 -4.37 -23.59 4.76
N HIS A 286 -3.71 -24.73 4.59
CA HIS A 286 -3.91 -25.91 5.43
C HIS A 286 -3.52 -25.66 6.89
N GLU A 287 -2.43 -24.93 7.15
CA GLU A 287 -2.08 -24.59 8.54
C GLU A 287 -3.12 -23.64 9.18
N VAL A 288 -3.63 -22.67 8.41
CA VAL A 288 -4.73 -21.82 8.87
C VAL A 288 -5.97 -22.63 9.17
N GLU A 289 -6.37 -23.56 8.29
CA GLU A 289 -7.47 -24.48 8.54
C GLU A 289 -7.29 -25.25 9.85
N LYS A 290 -6.10 -25.81 10.07
CA LYS A 290 -5.75 -26.52 11.31
C LYS A 290 -5.83 -25.59 12.52
N LEU A 291 -5.28 -24.38 12.46
CA LEU A 291 -5.35 -23.40 13.54
C LEU A 291 -6.81 -23.06 13.90
N LEU A 292 -7.65 -22.79 12.91
CA LEU A 292 -9.07 -22.48 13.12
C LEU A 292 -9.84 -23.62 13.81
N ASN A 293 -9.42 -24.88 13.60
CA ASN A 293 -10.10 -26.05 14.13
C ASN A 293 -9.48 -26.60 15.44
N GLU A 294 -8.18 -26.40 15.68
CA GLU A 294 -7.48 -27.04 16.78
C GLU A 294 -6.97 -26.08 17.85
N ALA A 295 -6.60 -24.82 17.48
CA ALA A 295 -6.05 -23.87 18.45
C ALA A 295 -7.08 -23.51 19.54
N PRO A 296 -6.64 -23.17 20.75
CA PRO A 296 -7.53 -22.65 21.80
C PRO A 296 -8.33 -21.44 21.31
N ILE A 297 -9.62 -21.38 21.63
CA ILE A 297 -10.48 -20.27 21.22
C ILE A 297 -9.94 -18.92 21.73
N ASP A 298 -9.39 -18.89 22.95
CA ASP A 298 -8.83 -17.67 23.53
C ASP A 298 -7.58 -17.18 22.78
N ASP A 299 -6.77 -18.08 22.22
CA ASP A 299 -5.63 -17.71 21.39
C ASP A 299 -6.08 -17.09 20.05
N LEU A 300 -7.09 -17.69 19.41
CA LEU A 300 -7.72 -17.17 18.20
C LEU A 300 -8.34 -15.78 18.44
N LYS A 301 -9.01 -15.59 19.59
CA LYS A 301 -9.53 -14.29 20.00
C LYS A 301 -8.41 -13.27 20.19
N ALA A 302 -7.33 -13.65 20.87
CA ALA A 302 -6.19 -12.77 21.06
C ALA A 302 -5.60 -12.34 19.72
N TYR A 303 -5.43 -13.25 18.77
CA TYR A 303 -4.94 -12.94 17.43
C TYR A 303 -5.87 -11.98 16.68
N LEU A 304 -7.17 -12.27 16.57
CA LEU A 304 -8.11 -11.39 15.87
C LEU A 304 -8.25 -10.01 16.55
N TYR A 305 -8.24 -9.98 17.88
CA TYR A 305 -8.25 -8.75 18.65
C TYR A 305 -7.03 -7.88 18.31
N PHE A 306 -5.84 -8.47 18.33
CA PHE A 306 -4.60 -7.79 17.96
C PHE A 306 -4.66 -7.25 16.52
N LYS A 307 -5.09 -8.06 15.55
CA LYS A 307 -5.20 -7.63 14.14
C LYS A 307 -6.11 -6.42 13.96
N ILE A 308 -7.22 -6.32 14.72
CA ILE A 308 -8.10 -5.15 14.70
C ILE A 308 -7.41 -3.91 15.26
N VAL A 309 -6.69 -4.04 16.38
CA VAL A 309 -6.01 -2.89 17.00
C VAL A 309 -4.82 -2.43 16.15
N ASP A 310 -4.06 -3.36 15.59
CA ASP A 310 -2.91 -3.09 14.74
C ASP A 310 -3.31 -2.36 13.44
N ASP A 311 -4.33 -2.87 12.74
CA ASP A 311 -4.89 -2.23 11.54
C ASP A 311 -5.36 -0.79 11.82
N ALA A 312 -6.07 -0.61 12.92
CA ALA A 312 -6.62 0.68 13.30
C ALA A 312 -5.57 1.68 13.83
N ALA A 313 -4.42 1.22 14.33
CA ALA A 313 -3.47 2.02 15.11
C ALA A 313 -3.11 3.36 14.46
N ASN A 314 -2.94 3.39 13.15
CA ASN A 314 -2.62 4.59 12.39
C ASN A 314 -3.79 5.59 12.27
N ALA A 315 -5.02 5.12 12.45
CA ALA A 315 -6.23 5.92 12.34
C ALA A 315 -6.84 6.29 13.70
N LEU A 316 -6.35 5.73 14.81
CA LEU A 316 -6.74 6.04 16.18
C LEU A 316 -6.00 7.27 16.74
N SER A 317 -5.96 7.44 18.06
CA SER A 317 -5.27 8.54 18.74
C SER A 317 -3.75 8.56 18.52
N ASP A 318 -3.12 9.69 18.86
CA ASP A 318 -1.68 9.87 18.68
C ASP A 318 -0.83 8.85 19.46
N ARG A 319 -1.33 8.31 20.61
CA ARG A 319 -0.60 7.28 21.35
C ARG A 319 -0.50 5.96 20.58
N PHE A 320 -1.58 5.50 19.92
CA PHE A 320 -1.56 4.33 19.07
C PHE A 320 -0.69 4.54 17.82
N ARG A 321 -0.82 5.72 17.21
CA ARG A 321 0.03 6.08 16.06
C ARG A 321 1.51 6.06 16.42
N LYS A 322 1.90 6.61 17.58
CA LYS A 322 3.30 6.62 18.03
C LYS A 322 3.84 5.22 18.25
N GLU A 323 3.02 4.34 18.81
CA GLU A 323 3.39 2.94 19.04
C GLU A 323 3.61 2.20 17.71
N SER A 324 2.66 2.35 16.77
CA SER A 324 2.79 1.78 15.41
C SER A 324 4.01 2.33 14.67
N PHE A 325 4.27 3.64 14.75
CA PHE A 325 5.46 4.26 14.16
C PHE A 325 6.75 3.69 14.76
N ALA A 326 6.84 3.58 16.08
CA ALA A 326 8.03 3.08 16.77
C ALA A 326 8.40 1.67 16.33
N PHE A 327 7.43 0.83 16.02
CA PHE A 327 7.69 -0.51 15.52
C PHE A 327 7.91 -0.53 14.00
N TYR A 328 6.91 -0.20 13.20
CA TYR A 328 6.96 -0.41 11.74
C TYR A 328 7.87 0.57 11.00
N ASN A 329 7.86 1.84 11.39
CA ASN A 329 8.62 2.85 10.67
C ASN A 329 10.04 3.04 11.25
N HIS A 330 10.16 3.07 12.59
CA HIS A 330 11.46 3.25 13.21
C HIS A 330 12.25 1.94 13.27
N THR A 331 11.73 0.90 13.94
CA THR A 331 12.47 -0.34 14.15
C THR A 331 12.66 -1.14 12.87
N MET A 332 11.60 -1.36 12.07
CA MET A 332 11.69 -2.16 10.85
C MET A 332 12.24 -1.39 9.65
N SER A 333 11.90 -0.11 9.50
CA SER A 333 12.23 0.66 8.28
C SER A 333 13.34 1.70 8.48
N GLY A 334 13.77 1.99 9.73
CA GLY A 334 14.88 2.90 10.04
C GLY A 334 14.56 4.39 9.96
N ALA A 335 13.28 4.81 9.92
CA ALA A 335 12.91 6.21 9.98
C ALA A 335 13.04 6.73 11.43
N GLU A 336 13.68 7.88 11.62
CA GLU A 336 13.90 8.44 12.96
C GLU A 336 12.73 9.30 13.44
N GLN A 337 11.96 9.88 12.51
CA GLN A 337 10.83 10.76 12.79
C GLN A 337 9.62 10.44 11.94
N ASP A 338 8.42 10.51 12.53
CA ASP A 338 7.17 10.33 11.79
C ASP A 338 6.93 11.48 10.80
N ARG A 339 6.32 11.15 9.68
CA ARG A 339 5.94 12.14 8.66
C ARG A 339 5.01 13.20 9.26
N PRO A 340 5.15 14.48 8.87
CA PRO A 340 4.23 15.54 9.27
C PRO A 340 2.76 15.14 9.04
N ARG A 341 1.87 15.57 9.95
CA ARG A 341 0.44 15.20 9.89
C ARG A 341 -0.20 15.47 8.53
N TRP A 342 0.12 16.60 7.91
CA TRP A 342 -0.42 16.93 6.60
C TRP A 342 -0.02 15.91 5.51
N LYS A 343 1.22 15.37 5.51
CA LYS A 343 1.64 14.33 4.57
C LYS A 343 0.81 13.06 4.76
N ARG A 344 0.55 12.68 6.00
CA ARG A 344 -0.29 11.53 6.35
C ARG A 344 -1.75 11.74 5.93
N ALA A 345 -2.29 12.95 6.16
CA ALA A 345 -3.65 13.29 5.77
C ALA A 345 -3.81 13.29 4.23
N VAL A 346 -2.86 13.84 3.49
CA VAL A 346 -2.81 13.75 2.01
C VAL A 346 -2.77 12.28 1.56
N SER A 347 -1.90 11.46 2.17
CA SER A 347 -1.81 10.02 1.84
C SER A 347 -3.14 9.29 2.10
N ALA A 348 -3.83 9.59 3.18
CA ALA A 348 -5.14 9.00 3.49
C ALA A 348 -6.20 9.36 2.44
N VAL A 349 -6.26 10.63 2.04
CA VAL A 349 -7.18 11.08 0.97
C VAL A 349 -6.83 10.41 -0.36
N GLN A 350 -5.55 10.29 -0.70
CA GLN A 350 -5.11 9.60 -1.93
C GLN A 350 -5.44 8.10 -1.88
N SER A 351 -5.29 7.44 -0.72
CA SER A 351 -5.65 6.03 -0.56
C SER A 351 -7.14 5.78 -0.77
N ALA A 352 -7.98 6.64 -0.19
CA ALA A 352 -9.45 6.50 -0.24
C ALA A 352 -10.07 7.00 -1.56
N LEU A 353 -9.55 8.09 -2.12
CA LEU A 353 -10.14 8.86 -3.22
C LEU A 353 -9.12 9.15 -4.33
N GLY A 354 -8.16 8.25 -4.54
CA GLY A 354 -7.01 8.48 -5.41
C GLY A 354 -7.36 8.86 -6.83
N MET A 355 -8.37 8.24 -7.45
CA MET A 355 -8.79 8.57 -8.81
C MET A 355 -9.48 9.94 -8.88
N ALA A 356 -10.24 10.33 -7.84
CA ALA A 356 -10.85 11.67 -7.77
C ALA A 356 -9.79 12.76 -7.61
N VAL A 357 -8.82 12.56 -6.70
CA VAL A 357 -7.68 13.48 -6.54
C VAL A 357 -6.81 13.50 -7.80
N GLY A 358 -6.56 12.35 -8.41
CA GLY A 358 -5.82 12.22 -9.66
C GLY A 358 -6.45 13.00 -10.81
N ARG A 359 -7.78 13.00 -10.93
CA ARG A 359 -8.51 13.80 -11.91
C ARG A 359 -8.24 15.30 -11.76
N MET A 360 -8.33 15.80 -10.52
CA MET A 360 -8.06 17.21 -10.23
C MET A 360 -6.60 17.58 -10.47
N TYR A 361 -5.67 16.68 -10.14
CA TYR A 361 -4.26 16.86 -10.40
C TYR A 361 -3.97 16.98 -11.90
N VAL A 362 -4.55 16.09 -12.71
CA VAL A 362 -4.40 16.07 -14.17
C VAL A 362 -4.92 17.36 -14.81
N GLU A 363 -6.10 17.82 -14.39
CA GLU A 363 -6.71 19.06 -14.90
C GLU A 363 -5.79 20.28 -14.69
N LYS A 364 -4.98 20.30 -13.63
CA LYS A 364 -4.10 21.42 -13.29
C LYS A 364 -2.63 21.24 -13.74
N TYR A 365 -2.08 20.03 -13.63
CA TYR A 365 -0.64 19.79 -13.72
C TYR A 365 -0.20 18.85 -14.86
N PHE A 366 -1.13 18.12 -15.50
CA PHE A 366 -0.79 17.15 -16.55
C PHE A 366 -1.64 17.31 -17.80
N PRO A 367 -1.34 18.28 -18.66
CA PRO A 367 -2.14 18.58 -19.85
C PRO A 367 -2.10 17.42 -20.86
N GLU A 368 -3.15 17.36 -21.71
CA GLU A 368 -3.31 16.32 -22.75
C GLU A 368 -2.07 16.23 -23.67
N SER A 369 -1.41 17.35 -23.96
CA SER A 369 -0.18 17.36 -24.75
C SER A 369 0.95 16.53 -24.13
N SER A 370 1.06 16.50 -22.80
CA SER A 370 2.03 15.66 -22.09
C SER A 370 1.68 14.16 -22.22
N LYS A 371 0.39 13.81 -22.11
CA LYS A 371 -0.08 12.43 -22.34
C LYS A 371 0.26 11.97 -23.76
N GLN A 372 -0.05 12.79 -24.76
CA GLN A 372 0.23 12.47 -26.17
C GLN A 372 1.72 12.31 -26.45
N ARG A 373 2.57 13.15 -25.86
CA ARG A 373 4.03 13.04 -25.98
C ARG A 373 4.55 11.72 -25.41
N MET A 374 4.02 11.29 -24.25
CA MET A 374 4.39 10.02 -23.64
C MET A 374 3.89 8.82 -24.46
N ILE A 375 2.68 8.89 -25.02
CA ILE A 375 2.15 7.86 -25.94
C ILE A 375 3.07 7.74 -27.16
N GLN A 376 3.52 8.87 -27.74
CA GLN A 376 4.45 8.84 -28.86
C GLN A 376 5.80 8.20 -28.48
N LEU A 377 6.32 8.49 -27.26
CA LEU A 377 7.53 7.85 -26.76
C LEU A 377 7.36 6.32 -26.70
N VAL A 378 6.24 5.82 -26.14
CA VAL A 378 5.95 4.38 -26.05
C VAL A 378 5.86 3.75 -27.44
N LYS A 379 5.18 4.41 -28.40
CA LYS A 379 5.10 3.93 -29.78
C LYS A 379 6.50 3.83 -30.44
N ASN A 380 7.39 4.79 -30.17
CA ASN A 380 8.75 4.76 -30.67
C ASN A 380 9.55 3.58 -30.06
N LEU A 381 9.35 3.30 -28.75
CA LEU A 381 9.95 2.14 -28.09
C LEU A 381 9.42 0.82 -28.67
N GLN A 382 8.12 0.70 -28.92
CA GLN A 382 7.51 -0.48 -29.56
C GLN A 382 8.10 -0.69 -30.97
N LYS A 383 8.21 0.38 -31.78
CA LYS A 383 8.83 0.32 -33.10
C LYS A 383 10.29 -0.15 -33.03
N ALA A 384 11.09 0.45 -32.15
CA ALA A 384 12.49 0.06 -31.97
C ALA A 384 12.64 -1.41 -31.49
N LEU A 385 11.73 -1.89 -30.64
CA LEU A 385 11.72 -3.29 -30.23
C LEU A 385 11.38 -4.22 -31.38
N GLY A 386 10.41 -3.86 -32.25
CA GLY A 386 10.09 -4.60 -33.46
C GLY A 386 11.30 -4.73 -34.40
N GLU A 387 11.99 -3.62 -34.67
CA GLU A 387 13.22 -3.62 -35.49
C GLU A 387 14.32 -4.52 -34.86
N ARG A 388 14.43 -4.56 -33.52
CA ARG A 388 15.38 -5.44 -32.84
C ARG A 388 14.98 -6.93 -32.91
N ILE A 389 13.69 -7.26 -32.85
CA ILE A 389 13.19 -8.62 -33.05
C ILE A 389 13.60 -9.13 -34.45
N ASP A 390 13.42 -8.30 -35.47
CA ASP A 390 13.77 -8.65 -36.85
C ASP A 390 15.25 -8.97 -37.03
N MET A 391 16.13 -8.28 -36.31
CA MET A 391 17.58 -8.46 -36.36
C MET A 391 18.11 -9.63 -35.54
N GLN A 392 17.27 -10.37 -34.76
CA GLN A 392 17.77 -11.50 -33.95
C GLN A 392 18.09 -12.74 -34.82
N GLU A 393 19.36 -13.12 -34.84
CA GLU A 393 19.82 -14.29 -35.61
C GLU A 393 19.41 -15.62 -34.98
N TRP A 394 19.23 -15.67 -33.67
CA TRP A 394 18.85 -16.86 -32.90
C TRP A 394 17.35 -17.18 -32.96
N MET A 395 16.51 -16.23 -33.38
CA MET A 395 15.07 -16.43 -33.54
C MET A 395 14.74 -16.99 -34.94
N SER A 396 13.92 -18.05 -34.99
CA SER A 396 13.30 -18.50 -36.26
C SER A 396 12.28 -17.47 -36.75
N ASP A 397 11.92 -17.51 -38.04
CA ASP A 397 10.90 -16.60 -38.60
C ASP A 397 9.55 -16.78 -37.92
N GLU A 398 9.16 -17.99 -37.54
CA GLU A 398 7.95 -18.24 -36.77
C GLU A 398 8.00 -17.61 -35.38
N THR A 399 9.14 -17.71 -34.69
CA THR A 399 9.33 -17.07 -33.39
C THR A 399 9.29 -15.54 -33.48
N LYS A 400 9.90 -14.96 -34.53
CA LYS A 400 9.82 -13.51 -34.79
C LYS A 400 8.38 -13.07 -35.01
N LYS A 401 7.60 -13.82 -35.81
CA LYS A 401 6.19 -13.54 -36.04
C LYS A 401 5.40 -13.53 -34.71
N GLN A 402 5.54 -14.55 -33.88
CA GLN A 402 4.88 -14.61 -32.58
C GLN A 402 5.31 -13.47 -31.65
N ALA A 403 6.59 -13.08 -31.68
CA ALA A 403 7.09 -11.94 -30.92
C ALA A 403 6.48 -10.61 -31.38
N HIS A 404 6.29 -10.42 -32.69
CA HIS A 404 5.56 -9.28 -33.24
C HIS A 404 4.08 -9.29 -32.87
N ASP A 405 3.40 -10.45 -32.92
CA ASP A 405 2.01 -10.59 -32.52
C ASP A 405 1.85 -10.19 -31.04
N LYS A 406 2.76 -10.65 -30.16
CA LYS A 406 2.81 -10.24 -28.76
C LYS A 406 3.07 -8.73 -28.58
N LEU A 407 4.03 -8.16 -29.32
CA LEU A 407 4.34 -6.73 -29.28
C LEU A 407 3.14 -5.87 -29.68
N ASN A 408 2.40 -6.30 -30.70
CA ASN A 408 1.23 -5.57 -31.21
C ASN A 408 0.01 -5.69 -30.28
N SER A 409 -0.04 -6.72 -29.43
CA SER A 409 -1.13 -6.93 -28.47
C SER A 409 -1.01 -6.08 -27.20
N PHE A 410 0.10 -5.35 -26.98
CA PHE A 410 0.27 -4.53 -25.79
C PHE A 410 -0.77 -3.40 -25.72
N TYR A 411 -1.54 -3.37 -24.63
CA TYR A 411 -2.41 -2.26 -24.32
C TYR A 411 -1.66 -1.20 -23.50
N VAL A 412 -1.57 0.03 -24.05
CA VAL A 412 -0.79 1.12 -23.47
C VAL A 412 -1.68 2.00 -22.61
N LYS A 413 -1.35 2.13 -21.31
CA LYS A 413 -2.03 3.00 -20.35
C LYS A 413 -1.07 4.10 -19.89
N ILE A 414 -1.35 5.36 -20.25
CA ILE A 414 -0.47 6.50 -19.96
C ILE A 414 -1.27 7.61 -19.25
N GLY A 415 -0.69 8.10 -18.15
CA GLY A 415 -1.17 9.26 -17.41
C GLY A 415 -2.45 9.00 -16.64
N TYR A 416 -3.58 9.00 -17.29
CA TYR A 416 -4.89 8.86 -16.65
C TYR A 416 -5.87 8.07 -17.54
N PRO A 417 -6.89 7.43 -16.95
CA PRO A 417 -7.86 6.61 -17.68
C PRO A 417 -8.85 7.47 -18.48
N ASP A 418 -9.44 6.89 -19.51
CA ASP A 418 -10.52 7.54 -20.26
C ASP A 418 -11.84 7.57 -19.48
N LYS A 419 -12.05 6.59 -18.59
CA LYS A 419 -13.21 6.52 -17.68
C LYS A 419 -12.74 6.55 -16.24
N TRP A 420 -13.13 7.58 -15.50
CA TRP A 420 -12.83 7.75 -14.09
C TRP A 420 -13.71 6.86 -13.20
N MET A 421 -13.17 6.46 -12.05
CA MET A 421 -13.91 5.70 -11.04
C MET A 421 -15.07 6.54 -10.47
N ASP A 422 -16.21 5.90 -10.31
CA ASP A 422 -17.38 6.48 -9.64
C ASP A 422 -17.29 6.23 -8.12
N TYR A 423 -17.34 7.30 -7.36
CA TYR A 423 -17.35 7.29 -5.89
C TYR A 423 -18.72 7.63 -5.30
N SER A 424 -19.81 7.57 -6.09
CA SER A 424 -21.16 7.94 -5.64
C SER A 424 -21.59 7.14 -4.40
N ASN A 425 -21.25 5.84 -4.35
CA ASN A 425 -21.60 4.94 -3.26
C ASN A 425 -20.69 5.05 -2.02
N LEU A 426 -19.53 5.71 -2.14
CA LEU A 426 -18.62 5.89 -1.01
C LEU A 426 -19.21 6.91 -0.02
N ASN A 427 -19.41 6.49 1.23
CA ASN A 427 -19.94 7.34 2.29
C ASN A 427 -18.82 7.89 3.18
N ILE A 428 -18.49 9.17 3.00
CA ILE A 428 -17.58 9.93 3.87
C ILE A 428 -18.35 11.06 4.51
N VAL A 429 -18.47 11.05 5.83
CA VAL A 429 -19.27 12.02 6.61
C VAL A 429 -18.57 12.45 7.89
N ASP A 430 -18.75 13.73 8.26
CA ASP A 430 -18.10 14.35 9.43
C ASP A 430 -18.60 13.77 10.77
N SER A 431 -19.80 13.16 10.81
CA SER A 431 -20.37 12.56 12.02
C SER A 431 -19.68 11.26 12.45
N LEU A 432 -19.09 10.53 11.50
CA LEU A 432 -18.29 9.32 11.78
C LEU A 432 -16.86 9.72 12.20
N SER A 433 -16.21 8.83 12.93
CA SER A 433 -14.79 8.97 13.25
C SER A 433 -13.92 8.89 11.99
N TYR A 434 -12.66 9.31 12.11
CA TYR A 434 -11.70 9.16 11.03
C TYR A 434 -11.53 7.68 10.64
N TYR A 435 -11.43 6.77 11.62
CA TYR A 435 -11.30 5.34 11.37
C TYR A 435 -12.51 4.75 10.63
N GLU A 436 -13.73 5.08 11.04
CA GLU A 436 -14.95 4.59 10.37
C GLU A 436 -15.04 5.07 8.92
N ASN A 437 -14.63 6.31 8.64
CA ASN A 437 -14.57 6.81 7.27
C ASN A 437 -13.50 6.09 6.43
N MET A 438 -12.33 5.77 7.01
CA MET A 438 -11.31 4.96 6.33
C MET A 438 -11.80 3.54 6.05
N MET A 439 -12.49 2.90 6.99
CA MET A 439 -13.14 1.60 6.77
C MET A 439 -14.20 1.64 5.67
N ASN A 440 -14.98 2.72 5.56
CA ASN A 440 -15.93 2.87 4.45
C ASN A 440 -15.23 2.98 3.09
N ALA A 441 -14.02 3.51 3.07
CA ALA A 441 -13.22 3.63 1.85
C ALA A 441 -12.51 2.33 1.44
N SER A 442 -12.34 1.38 2.36
CA SER A 442 -11.73 0.07 2.07
C SER A 442 -12.74 -1.00 1.63
N LYS A 443 -14.02 -0.76 1.79
CA LYS A 443 -15.14 -1.58 1.29
C LYS A 443 -15.41 -1.34 -0.18
#